data_b89ae2889e77eee5d1414493253ae899
#
_entry.id   b89ae2889e77eee5d1414493253ae899
#
_cell.length_a   1.000
_cell.length_b   1.000
_cell.length_c   1.000
_cell.angle_alpha   90.00
_cell.angle_beta   90.00
_cell.angle_gamma   90.00
#
_symmetry.space_group_name_H-M   'P 1'
#
loop_
_entity.id
_entity.type
_entity.pdbx_description
1 polymer ?
#
loop_
_entity_poly.entity_id
_entity_poly.type
_entity_poly.pdbx_seq_one_letter_code
_entity_poly.pdbx_strand_id
1 'polypeptide(L)'
;QGVPIGEMSNREQSQRIGYVLQNPDNQIVTDKVWHELAFGLESLGYSNADIRIRVAEMASYFGIQDWFYKNVSELSGGQKQLLNLASIMAMHPDMLILDEPTSQLDPIAASDFLETVKKINRDLGTTIILTEHRLEEVFPSADRVVVMDEGQILCVGTPPEIGEELKKRNHEMFLAMPVPMQVYAKVESEQPCPITVRDGRKWLDIVCKKKGISPANASSSYRKESDSQKGKSSFSKITEKFTEKFKEKKEDIILACDDLWFRYDKELPDVV
;
A
#
# COMPACT_ATOMS: atom_id res chain seq x y z
N GLN A 1 -4.79 -28.76 -6.42
CA GLN A 1 -5.56 -28.14 -5.33
C GLN A 1 -5.97 -29.24 -4.37
N GLY A 2 -5.86 -28.99 -3.05
CA GLY A 2 -6.17 -30.00 -2.02
C GLY A 2 -5.02 -30.92 -1.61
N VAL A 3 -3.84 -30.78 -2.20
CA VAL A 3 -2.64 -31.50 -1.75
C VAL A 3 -1.92 -30.63 -0.69
N PRO A 4 -1.61 -31.19 0.49
CA PRO A 4 -0.83 -30.47 1.50
C PRO A 4 0.55 -30.07 0.96
N ILE A 5 1.03 -28.87 1.31
CA ILE A 5 2.32 -28.36 0.82
C ILE A 5 3.47 -29.32 1.15
N GLY A 6 3.45 -29.98 2.33
CA GLY A 6 4.47 -30.93 2.73
C GLY A 6 4.50 -32.24 1.92
N GLU A 7 3.48 -32.52 1.11
CA GLU A 7 3.42 -33.68 0.21
C GLU A 7 3.86 -33.35 -1.23
N MET A 8 4.04 -32.06 -1.52
CA MET A 8 4.51 -31.59 -2.82
C MET A 8 6.03 -31.67 -2.91
N SER A 9 6.55 -32.08 -4.06
CA SER A 9 7.99 -31.99 -4.35
C SER A 9 8.45 -30.53 -4.37
N ASN A 10 9.73 -30.28 -4.09
CA ASN A 10 10.30 -28.92 -4.16
C ASN A 10 10.09 -28.27 -5.53
N ARG A 11 10.15 -29.06 -6.61
CA ARG A 11 9.92 -28.61 -7.98
C ARG A 11 8.48 -28.14 -8.17
N GLU A 12 7.51 -28.91 -7.72
CA GLU A 12 6.09 -28.52 -7.77
C GLU A 12 5.79 -27.30 -6.93
N GLN A 13 6.37 -27.20 -5.73
CA GLN A 13 6.24 -26.01 -4.88
C GLN A 13 6.77 -24.77 -5.61
N SER A 14 8.00 -24.83 -6.15
CA SER A 14 8.63 -23.71 -6.88
C SER A 14 7.87 -23.32 -8.16
N GLN A 15 7.18 -24.27 -8.80
CA GLN A 15 6.39 -24.02 -10.00
C GLN A 15 5.02 -23.41 -9.69
N ARG A 16 4.40 -23.78 -8.55
CA ARG A 16 3.03 -23.42 -8.21
C ARG A 16 2.92 -22.27 -7.22
N ILE A 17 3.98 -22.00 -6.45
CA ILE A 17 3.99 -20.95 -5.42
C ILE A 17 5.13 -19.99 -5.74
N GLY A 18 4.77 -18.78 -6.16
CA GLY A 18 5.71 -17.68 -6.32
C GLY A 18 5.91 -16.95 -4.99
N TYR A 19 7.14 -16.56 -4.71
CA TYR A 19 7.48 -15.76 -3.52
C TYR A 19 8.27 -14.52 -3.94
N VAL A 20 7.81 -13.35 -3.51
CA VAL A 20 8.49 -12.06 -3.76
C VAL A 20 8.94 -11.49 -2.42
N LEU A 21 10.24 -11.28 -2.30
CA LEU A 21 10.91 -10.76 -1.10
C LEU A 21 10.70 -9.25 -0.95
N GLN A 22 10.81 -8.78 0.28
CA GLN A 22 10.79 -7.36 0.65
C GLN A 22 11.89 -6.55 -0.05
N ASN A 23 13.12 -7.10 -0.09
CA ASN A 23 14.25 -6.45 -0.76
C ASN A 23 14.52 -7.10 -2.12
N PRO A 24 14.31 -6.38 -3.25
CA PRO A 24 14.54 -6.93 -4.57
C PRO A 24 15.98 -7.37 -4.84
N ASP A 25 16.97 -6.70 -4.27
CA ASP A 25 18.38 -7.04 -4.48
C ASP A 25 18.76 -8.39 -3.87
N ASN A 26 18.00 -8.91 -2.91
CA ASN A 26 18.22 -10.23 -2.32
C ASN A 26 17.65 -11.37 -3.18
N GLN A 27 16.82 -11.05 -4.15
CA GLN A 27 16.13 -12.03 -4.99
C GLN A 27 16.70 -12.12 -6.38
N ILE A 28 17.16 -11.01 -6.96
CA ILE A 28 17.74 -10.96 -8.30
C ILE A 28 19.06 -11.72 -8.33
N VAL A 29 19.19 -12.62 -9.30
CA VAL A 29 20.34 -13.54 -9.44
C VAL A 29 21.24 -13.17 -10.62
N THR A 30 20.65 -12.59 -11.67
CA THR A 30 21.35 -12.34 -12.93
C THR A 30 21.69 -10.84 -13.10
N ASP A 31 22.57 -10.54 -14.05
CA ASP A 31 23.02 -9.18 -14.36
C ASP A 31 22.17 -8.48 -15.44
N LYS A 32 21.35 -9.23 -16.17
CA LYS A 32 20.52 -8.74 -17.29
C LYS A 32 19.03 -8.95 -17.03
N VAL A 33 18.23 -7.98 -17.39
CA VAL A 33 16.77 -8.03 -17.25
C VAL A 33 16.16 -9.22 -17.97
N TRP A 34 16.46 -9.42 -19.25
CA TRP A 34 15.92 -10.55 -20.00
C TRP A 34 16.33 -11.91 -19.44
N HIS A 35 17.52 -12.00 -18.86
CA HIS A 35 18.03 -13.24 -18.27
C HIS A 35 17.32 -13.51 -16.93
N GLU A 36 17.08 -12.50 -16.12
CA GLU A 36 16.32 -12.64 -14.88
C GLU A 36 14.89 -13.14 -15.15
N LEU A 37 14.24 -12.63 -16.21
CA LEU A 37 12.93 -13.13 -16.64
C LEU A 37 12.95 -14.60 -17.07
N ALA A 38 14.06 -15.07 -17.62
CA ALA A 38 14.23 -16.44 -18.12
C ALA A 38 14.68 -17.42 -17.01
N PHE A 39 15.38 -16.94 -15.99
CA PHE A 39 16.10 -17.75 -15.01
C PHE A 39 15.26 -18.83 -14.32
N GLY A 40 14.07 -18.48 -13.86
CA GLY A 40 13.14 -19.42 -13.22
C GLY A 40 12.68 -20.53 -14.19
N LEU A 41 12.41 -20.18 -15.44
CA LEU A 41 12.00 -21.12 -16.49
C LEU A 41 13.13 -22.07 -16.88
N GLU A 42 14.36 -21.55 -17.00
CA GLU A 42 15.56 -22.34 -17.26
C GLU A 42 15.80 -23.35 -16.13
N SER A 43 15.70 -22.92 -14.89
CA SER A 43 15.83 -23.75 -13.69
C SER A 43 14.78 -24.87 -13.63
N LEU A 44 13.59 -24.63 -14.14
CA LEU A 44 12.52 -25.61 -14.28
C LEU A 44 12.65 -26.52 -15.52
N GLY A 45 13.64 -26.27 -16.39
CA GLY A 45 13.94 -27.08 -17.57
C GLY A 45 12.95 -26.90 -18.72
N TYR A 46 12.37 -25.71 -18.87
CA TYR A 46 11.53 -25.38 -20.04
C TYR A 46 12.37 -25.37 -21.34
N SER A 47 11.71 -25.61 -22.47
CA SER A 47 12.39 -25.51 -23.77
C SER A 47 12.72 -24.05 -24.12
N ASN A 48 13.81 -23.83 -24.89
CA ASN A 48 14.16 -22.47 -25.33
C ASN A 48 13.04 -21.77 -26.11
N ALA A 49 12.18 -22.50 -26.79
CA ALA A 49 11.02 -21.95 -27.49
C ALA A 49 9.98 -21.43 -26.50
N ASP A 50 9.63 -22.23 -25.49
CA ASP A 50 8.67 -21.85 -24.45
C ASP A 50 9.19 -20.68 -23.61
N ILE A 51 10.48 -20.69 -23.24
CA ILE A 51 11.12 -19.58 -22.50
C ILE A 51 10.97 -18.26 -23.27
N ARG A 52 11.30 -18.26 -24.57
CA ARG A 52 11.17 -17.04 -25.39
C ARG A 52 9.75 -16.50 -25.43
N ILE A 53 8.76 -17.36 -25.58
CA ILE A 53 7.35 -16.96 -25.60
C ILE A 53 6.95 -16.36 -24.27
N ARG A 54 7.19 -17.06 -23.17
CA ARG A 54 6.81 -16.61 -21.82
C ARG A 54 7.51 -15.33 -21.38
N VAL A 55 8.81 -15.21 -21.70
CA VAL A 55 9.57 -14.00 -21.44
C VAL A 55 9.03 -12.81 -22.23
N ALA A 56 8.68 -13.01 -23.50
CA ALA A 56 8.09 -11.96 -24.33
C ALA A 56 6.69 -11.55 -23.82
N GLU A 57 5.85 -12.52 -23.42
CA GLU A 57 4.56 -12.26 -22.80
C GLU A 57 4.70 -11.42 -21.54
N MET A 58 5.57 -11.83 -20.61
CA MET A 58 5.76 -11.09 -19.36
C MET A 58 6.38 -9.72 -19.59
N ALA A 59 7.36 -9.60 -20.48
CA ALA A 59 7.92 -8.31 -20.84
C ALA A 59 6.84 -7.35 -21.37
N SER A 60 5.92 -7.86 -22.16
CA SER A 60 4.78 -7.07 -22.68
C SER A 60 3.75 -6.75 -21.59
N TYR A 61 3.37 -7.72 -20.77
CA TYR A 61 2.35 -7.57 -19.72
C TYR A 61 2.77 -6.54 -18.66
N PHE A 62 4.05 -6.55 -18.26
CA PHE A 62 4.64 -5.67 -17.26
C PHE A 62 5.23 -4.36 -17.83
N GLY A 63 5.22 -4.16 -19.13
CA GLY A 63 5.78 -2.95 -19.75
C GLY A 63 7.30 -2.83 -19.64
N ILE A 64 8.01 -3.97 -19.72
CA ILE A 64 9.46 -4.05 -19.52
C ILE A 64 10.26 -3.78 -20.82
N GLN A 65 9.58 -3.64 -21.97
CA GLN A 65 10.22 -3.63 -23.31
C GLN A 65 11.32 -2.58 -23.42
N ASP A 66 11.14 -1.37 -22.88
CA ASP A 66 12.08 -0.25 -23.04
C ASP A 66 13.41 -0.47 -22.30
N TRP A 67 13.42 -1.34 -21.30
CA TRP A 67 14.60 -1.65 -20.49
C TRP A 67 14.96 -3.13 -20.48
N PHE A 68 14.37 -3.92 -21.39
CA PHE A 68 14.56 -5.37 -21.51
C PHE A 68 16.03 -5.81 -21.63
N TYR A 69 16.87 -5.03 -22.35
CA TYR A 69 18.27 -5.33 -22.56
C TYR A 69 19.24 -4.64 -21.57
N LYS A 70 18.71 -3.85 -20.64
CA LYS A 70 19.53 -3.17 -19.63
C LYS A 70 20.17 -4.14 -18.65
N ASN A 71 21.23 -3.65 -17.97
CA ASN A 71 21.72 -4.31 -16.78
C ASN A 71 20.77 -4.05 -15.60
N VAL A 72 20.65 -5.00 -14.71
CA VAL A 72 19.84 -4.86 -13.49
C VAL A 72 20.34 -3.72 -12.61
N SER A 73 21.65 -3.48 -12.60
CA SER A 73 22.26 -2.36 -11.86
C SER A 73 21.82 -0.96 -12.33
N GLU A 74 21.27 -0.84 -13.54
CA GLU A 74 20.77 0.42 -14.10
C GLU A 74 19.31 0.71 -13.71
N LEU A 75 18.65 -0.24 -13.02
CA LEU A 75 17.24 -0.15 -12.69
C LEU A 75 17.02 0.61 -11.37
N SER A 76 15.93 1.36 -11.30
CA SER A 76 15.41 1.89 -10.03
C SER A 76 14.90 0.78 -9.12
N GLY A 77 14.72 1.07 -7.82
CA GLY A 77 14.16 0.10 -6.86
C GLY A 77 12.78 -0.43 -7.28
N GLY A 78 11.89 0.44 -7.76
CA GLY A 78 10.58 0.04 -8.29
C GLY A 78 10.68 -0.84 -9.52
N GLN A 79 11.60 -0.55 -10.45
CA GLN A 79 11.84 -1.41 -11.62
C GLN A 79 12.40 -2.78 -11.23
N LYS A 80 13.30 -2.85 -10.25
CA LYS A 80 13.82 -4.12 -9.73
C LYS A 80 12.71 -4.95 -9.10
N GLN A 81 11.84 -4.34 -8.29
CA GLN A 81 10.72 -5.04 -7.66
C GLN A 81 9.70 -5.54 -8.70
N LEU A 82 9.44 -4.73 -9.74
CA LEU A 82 8.61 -5.14 -10.87
C LEU A 82 9.22 -6.28 -11.67
N LEU A 83 10.56 -6.27 -11.85
CA LEU A 83 11.30 -7.36 -12.51
C LEU A 83 11.18 -8.66 -11.71
N ASN A 84 11.35 -8.63 -10.39
CA ASN A 84 11.14 -9.79 -9.52
C ASN A 84 9.75 -10.37 -9.68
N LEU A 85 8.73 -9.52 -9.63
CA LEU A 85 7.36 -9.94 -9.82
C LEU A 85 7.14 -10.58 -11.20
N ALA A 86 7.70 -9.97 -12.26
CA ALA A 86 7.59 -10.47 -13.63
C ALA A 86 8.32 -11.80 -13.84
N SER A 87 9.51 -11.99 -13.24
CA SER A 87 10.26 -13.24 -13.33
C SER A 87 9.54 -14.41 -12.66
N ILE A 88 8.89 -14.15 -11.52
CA ILE A 88 8.05 -15.15 -10.84
C ILE A 88 6.80 -15.45 -11.66
N MET A 89 6.13 -14.41 -12.19
CA MET A 89 4.91 -14.60 -13.00
C MET A 89 5.18 -15.30 -14.32
N ALA A 90 6.41 -15.29 -14.85
CA ALA A 90 6.80 -16.07 -16.03
C ALA A 90 6.61 -17.57 -15.83
N MET A 91 6.71 -18.06 -14.59
CA MET A 91 6.45 -19.46 -14.25
C MET A 91 4.96 -19.82 -14.16
N HIS A 92 4.05 -18.84 -14.21
CA HIS A 92 2.59 -18.97 -14.08
C HIS A 92 2.19 -19.67 -12.77
N PRO A 93 2.56 -19.15 -11.60
CA PRO A 93 2.22 -19.76 -10.33
C PRO A 93 0.70 -19.70 -10.05
N ASP A 94 0.18 -20.70 -9.35
CA ASP A 94 -1.21 -20.71 -8.87
C ASP A 94 -1.42 -19.73 -7.71
N MET A 95 -0.35 -19.51 -6.93
CA MET A 95 -0.33 -18.65 -5.75
C MET A 95 0.91 -17.78 -5.74
N LEU A 96 0.73 -16.54 -5.32
CA LEU A 96 1.80 -15.55 -5.15
C LEU A 96 1.81 -15.07 -3.70
N ILE A 97 2.96 -15.16 -3.05
CA ILE A 97 3.20 -14.62 -1.70
C ILE A 97 4.10 -13.41 -1.84
N LEU A 98 3.65 -12.28 -1.33
CA LEU A 98 4.35 -11.00 -1.37
C LEU A 98 4.60 -10.52 0.06
N ASP A 99 5.87 -10.44 0.46
CA ASP A 99 6.26 -10.06 1.81
C ASP A 99 6.74 -8.61 1.83
N GLU A 100 5.87 -7.71 2.29
CA GLU A 100 6.08 -6.25 2.34
C GLU A 100 6.73 -5.67 1.07
N PRO A 101 6.21 -5.97 -0.13
CA PRO A 101 6.90 -5.70 -1.39
C PRO A 101 7.08 -4.21 -1.69
N THR A 102 6.35 -3.34 -0.99
CA THR A 102 6.41 -1.88 -1.22
C THR A 102 7.23 -1.12 -0.19
N SER A 103 7.78 -1.80 0.82
CA SER A 103 8.45 -1.16 1.96
C SER A 103 9.67 -0.30 1.58
N GLN A 104 10.35 -0.64 0.46
CA GLN A 104 11.53 0.08 -0.03
C GLN A 104 11.24 0.98 -1.24
N LEU A 105 9.97 1.13 -1.62
CA LEU A 105 9.56 1.90 -2.77
C LEU A 105 9.13 3.32 -2.36
N ASP A 106 9.36 4.28 -3.25
CA ASP A 106 8.72 5.58 -3.12
C ASP A 106 7.18 5.47 -3.25
N PRO A 107 6.40 6.46 -2.79
CA PRO A 107 4.95 6.36 -2.77
C PRO A 107 4.31 6.09 -4.14
N ILE A 108 4.87 6.63 -5.23
CA ILE A 108 4.33 6.47 -6.58
C ILE A 108 4.60 5.04 -7.07
N ALA A 109 5.86 4.60 -7.00
CA ALA A 109 6.24 3.25 -7.39
C ALA A 109 5.50 2.17 -6.57
N ALA A 110 5.25 2.42 -5.28
CA ALA A 110 4.49 1.52 -4.43
C ALA A 110 3.03 1.39 -4.87
N SER A 111 2.37 2.50 -5.19
CA SER A 111 0.98 2.51 -5.68
C SER A 111 0.89 1.80 -7.03
N ASP A 112 1.80 2.07 -7.97
CA ASP A 112 1.86 1.41 -9.29
C ASP A 112 2.10 -0.10 -9.15
N PHE A 113 2.96 -0.50 -8.21
CA PHE A 113 3.21 -1.91 -7.92
C PHE A 113 1.96 -2.61 -7.39
N LEU A 114 1.25 -2.03 -6.41
CA LEU A 114 0.01 -2.59 -5.86
C LEU A 114 -1.11 -2.66 -6.92
N GLU A 115 -1.23 -1.67 -7.81
CA GLU A 115 -2.16 -1.76 -8.93
C GLU A 115 -1.81 -2.89 -9.90
N THR A 116 -0.52 -3.14 -10.13
CA THR A 116 -0.04 -4.29 -10.93
C THR A 116 -0.41 -5.62 -10.25
N VAL A 117 -0.24 -5.72 -8.93
CA VAL A 117 -0.65 -6.90 -8.15
C VAL A 117 -2.15 -7.15 -8.26
N LYS A 118 -2.98 -6.11 -8.13
CA LYS A 118 -4.44 -6.21 -8.32
C LYS A 118 -4.80 -6.66 -9.74
N LYS A 119 -4.08 -6.15 -10.74
CA LYS A 119 -4.26 -6.55 -12.15
C LYS A 119 -3.96 -8.03 -12.35
N ILE A 120 -2.86 -8.56 -11.77
CA ILE A 120 -2.52 -9.98 -11.83
C ILE A 120 -3.65 -10.85 -11.26
N ASN A 121 -4.15 -10.51 -10.08
CA ASN A 121 -5.25 -11.26 -9.46
C ASN A 121 -6.50 -11.27 -10.36
N ARG A 122 -6.89 -10.08 -10.87
CA ARG A 122 -8.09 -9.94 -11.70
C ARG A 122 -7.96 -10.61 -13.07
N ASP A 123 -6.83 -10.42 -13.76
CA ASP A 123 -6.67 -10.81 -15.15
C ASP A 123 -6.20 -12.27 -15.30
N LEU A 124 -5.37 -12.75 -14.36
CA LEU A 124 -4.78 -14.09 -14.40
C LEU A 124 -5.41 -15.05 -13.38
N GLY A 125 -6.20 -14.56 -12.43
CA GLY A 125 -6.84 -15.39 -11.41
C GLY A 125 -5.87 -15.97 -10.38
N THR A 126 -4.63 -15.47 -10.30
CA THR A 126 -3.62 -15.93 -9.35
C THR A 126 -4.07 -15.58 -7.92
N THR A 127 -4.04 -16.55 -7.01
CA THR A 127 -4.30 -16.29 -5.59
C THR A 127 -3.14 -15.50 -4.99
N ILE A 128 -3.43 -14.40 -4.30
CA ILE A 128 -2.39 -13.53 -3.73
C ILE A 128 -2.49 -13.51 -2.22
N ILE A 129 -1.38 -13.77 -1.54
CA ILE A 129 -1.18 -13.52 -0.11
C ILE A 129 -0.19 -12.36 0.00
N LEU A 130 -0.62 -11.28 0.66
CA LEU A 130 0.15 -10.05 0.75
C LEU A 130 0.26 -9.60 2.20
N THR A 131 1.49 -9.37 2.69
CA THR A 131 1.73 -8.61 3.91
C THR A 131 2.05 -7.17 3.53
N GLU A 132 1.40 -6.20 4.15
CA GLU A 132 1.56 -4.78 3.81
C GLU A 132 1.24 -3.84 4.97
N HIS A 133 1.90 -2.68 4.98
CA HIS A 133 1.62 -1.58 5.90
C HIS A 133 0.76 -0.47 5.29
N ARG A 134 0.61 -0.44 3.95
CA ARG A 134 -0.21 0.55 3.22
C ARG A 134 -1.67 0.11 3.18
N LEU A 135 -2.30 0.02 4.33
CA LEU A 135 -3.64 -0.56 4.47
C LEU A 135 -4.72 0.23 3.73
N GLU A 136 -4.57 1.54 3.56
CA GLU A 136 -5.48 2.38 2.77
C GLU A 136 -5.61 1.91 1.32
N GLU A 137 -4.53 1.41 0.73
CA GLU A 137 -4.48 0.98 -0.67
C GLU A 137 -4.88 -0.48 -0.85
N VAL A 138 -4.62 -1.32 0.16
CA VAL A 138 -4.82 -2.78 0.08
C VAL A 138 -6.20 -3.21 0.56
N PHE A 139 -6.68 -2.67 1.69
CA PHE A 139 -7.95 -3.08 2.31
C PHE A 139 -9.15 -3.04 1.35
N PRO A 140 -9.33 -2.00 0.50
CA PRO A 140 -10.45 -1.95 -0.43
C PRO A 140 -10.47 -3.07 -1.48
N SER A 141 -9.33 -3.73 -1.70
CA SER A 141 -9.16 -4.76 -2.73
C SER A 141 -9.04 -6.17 -2.14
N ALA A 142 -8.91 -6.30 -0.82
CA ALA A 142 -8.76 -7.59 -0.17
C ALA A 142 -10.09 -8.32 -0.07
N ASP A 143 -10.13 -9.59 -0.47
CA ASP A 143 -11.28 -10.47 -0.26
C ASP A 143 -11.35 -10.93 1.20
N ARG A 144 -10.19 -11.21 1.79
CA ARG A 144 -10.04 -11.67 3.17
C ARG A 144 -8.81 -11.05 3.82
N VAL A 145 -8.93 -10.74 5.09
CA VAL A 145 -7.86 -10.21 5.92
C VAL A 145 -7.62 -11.16 7.08
N VAL A 146 -6.35 -11.42 7.35
CA VAL A 146 -5.88 -12.15 8.54
C VAL A 146 -5.14 -11.13 9.41
N VAL A 147 -5.65 -10.90 10.60
CA VAL A 147 -4.99 -10.05 11.60
C VAL A 147 -4.18 -10.94 12.53
N MET A 148 -2.90 -10.61 12.66
CA MET A 148 -1.98 -11.31 13.56
C MET A 148 -1.46 -10.35 14.62
N ASP A 149 -1.36 -10.82 15.85
CA ASP A 149 -0.78 -10.10 16.95
C ASP A 149 0.00 -11.06 17.85
N GLU A 150 1.18 -10.67 18.34
CA GLU A 150 2.08 -11.51 19.15
C GLU A 150 2.32 -12.92 18.58
N GLY A 151 2.37 -13.05 17.24
CA GLY A 151 2.58 -14.33 16.56
C GLY A 151 1.35 -15.24 16.51
N GLN A 152 0.18 -14.76 16.93
CA GLN A 152 -1.09 -15.50 16.88
C GLN A 152 -2.09 -14.86 15.94
N ILE A 153 -2.96 -15.67 15.35
CA ILE A 153 -4.08 -15.17 14.56
C ILE A 153 -5.16 -14.62 15.49
N LEU A 154 -5.36 -13.31 15.47
CA LEU A 154 -6.36 -12.64 16.28
C LEU A 154 -7.78 -12.78 15.68
N CYS A 155 -7.91 -12.55 14.39
CA CYS A 155 -9.17 -12.72 13.65
C CYS A 155 -8.93 -12.89 12.14
N VAL A 156 -9.92 -13.46 11.46
CA VAL A 156 -9.94 -13.66 10.00
C VAL A 156 -11.34 -13.32 9.50
N GLY A 157 -11.42 -12.50 8.46
CA GLY A 157 -12.71 -12.11 7.90
C GLY A 157 -12.58 -11.21 6.67
N THR A 158 -13.69 -10.72 6.19
CA THR A 158 -13.73 -9.65 5.19
C THR A 158 -13.29 -8.32 5.81
N PRO A 159 -12.82 -7.33 5.02
CA PRO A 159 -12.41 -6.03 5.56
C PRO A 159 -13.43 -5.35 6.50
N PRO A 160 -14.76 -5.33 6.22
CA PRO A 160 -15.75 -4.79 7.16
C PRO A 160 -15.83 -5.58 8.47
N GLU A 161 -15.83 -6.93 8.41
CA GLU A 161 -15.88 -7.79 9.59
C GLU A 161 -14.67 -7.58 10.50
N ILE A 162 -13.49 -7.39 9.92
CA ILE A 162 -12.27 -7.07 10.66
C ILE A 162 -12.42 -5.72 11.38
N GLY A 163 -12.97 -4.71 10.72
CA GLY A 163 -13.25 -3.42 11.35
C GLY A 163 -14.19 -3.54 12.55
N GLU A 164 -15.25 -4.33 12.43
CA GLU A 164 -16.19 -4.58 13.53
C GLU A 164 -15.53 -5.34 14.69
N GLU A 165 -14.75 -6.37 14.38
CA GLU A 165 -14.10 -7.21 15.38
C GLU A 165 -13.01 -6.45 16.16
N LEU A 166 -12.16 -5.67 15.47
CA LEU A 166 -11.15 -4.83 16.10
C LEU A 166 -11.77 -3.73 16.96
N LYS A 167 -12.92 -3.16 16.53
CA LYS A 167 -13.67 -2.19 17.34
C LYS A 167 -14.20 -2.81 18.64
N LYS A 168 -14.81 -4.01 18.56
CA LYS A 168 -15.31 -4.73 19.75
C LYS A 168 -14.19 -5.01 20.77
N ARG A 169 -12.99 -5.31 20.27
CA ARG A 169 -11.81 -5.60 21.11
C ARG A 169 -11.09 -4.33 21.59
N ASN A 170 -11.46 -3.15 21.07
CA ASN A 170 -10.74 -1.89 21.31
C ASN A 170 -9.24 -2.01 21.06
N HIS A 171 -8.86 -2.69 19.97
CA HIS A 171 -7.48 -3.05 19.67
C HIS A 171 -6.70 -1.87 19.09
N GLU A 172 -5.44 -1.68 19.51
CA GLU A 172 -4.60 -0.55 19.10
C GLU A 172 -4.30 -0.52 17.60
N MET A 173 -4.33 -1.68 16.92
CA MET A 173 -4.16 -1.79 15.47
C MET A 173 -5.19 -0.97 14.69
N PHE A 174 -6.29 -0.55 15.32
CA PHE A 174 -7.27 0.33 14.71
C PHE A 174 -6.67 1.66 14.25
N LEU A 175 -5.59 2.12 14.87
CA LEU A 175 -4.89 3.35 14.49
C LEU A 175 -4.19 3.26 13.12
N ALA A 176 -3.87 2.05 12.68
CA ALA A 176 -3.25 1.79 11.37
C ALA A 176 -4.29 1.54 10.26
N MET A 177 -5.58 1.39 10.59
CA MET A 177 -6.63 1.12 9.63
C MET A 177 -6.95 2.33 8.75
N PRO A 178 -7.57 2.13 7.57
CA PRO A 178 -8.05 3.22 6.71
C PRO A 178 -8.88 4.26 7.48
N VAL A 179 -8.75 5.54 7.11
CA VAL A 179 -9.41 6.67 7.80
C VAL A 179 -10.91 6.47 8.00
N PRO A 180 -11.70 5.94 7.03
CA PRO A 180 -13.13 5.69 7.24
C PRO A 180 -13.39 4.72 8.39
N MET A 181 -12.54 3.70 8.54
CA MET A 181 -12.63 2.74 9.64
C MET A 181 -12.29 3.39 10.99
N GLN A 182 -11.27 4.25 11.03
CA GLN A 182 -10.91 5.00 12.25
C GLN A 182 -12.04 5.92 12.72
N VAL A 183 -12.75 6.56 11.79
CA VAL A 183 -13.95 7.36 12.11
C VAL A 183 -15.08 6.45 12.64
N TYR A 184 -15.30 5.30 12.00
CA TYR A 184 -16.27 4.31 12.44
C TYR A 184 -16.01 3.83 13.87
N ALA A 185 -14.76 3.64 14.26
CA ALA A 185 -14.41 3.20 15.61
C ALA A 185 -14.89 4.16 16.70
N LYS A 186 -14.88 5.47 16.42
CA LYS A 186 -15.23 6.54 17.37
C LYS A 186 -16.73 6.82 17.45
N VAL A 187 -17.53 6.19 16.60
CA VAL A 187 -18.97 6.48 16.50
C VAL A 187 -19.76 5.19 16.69
N GLU A 188 -20.71 5.18 17.60
CA GLU A 188 -21.65 4.07 17.75
C GLU A 188 -22.60 4.03 16.55
N SER A 189 -22.64 2.91 15.85
CA SER A 189 -23.46 2.67 14.68
C SER A 189 -23.75 1.19 14.52
N GLU A 190 -24.97 0.88 14.07
CA GLU A 190 -25.40 -0.46 13.66
C GLU A 190 -25.09 -0.77 12.19
N GLN A 191 -24.56 0.21 11.46
CA GLN A 191 -24.18 0.04 10.06
C GLN A 191 -22.82 -0.67 9.96
N PRO A 192 -22.57 -1.45 8.89
CA PRO A 192 -21.29 -2.10 8.65
C PRO A 192 -20.13 -1.11 8.62
N CYS A 193 -18.95 -1.58 8.97
CA CYS A 193 -17.73 -0.78 8.93
C CYS A 193 -17.40 -0.32 7.49
N PRO A 194 -17.31 1.00 7.22
CA PRO A 194 -16.96 1.50 5.90
C PRO A 194 -15.47 1.35 5.65
N ILE A 195 -15.08 0.92 4.43
CA ILE A 195 -13.68 0.70 4.06
C ILE A 195 -13.12 1.86 3.25
N THR A 196 -13.89 2.35 2.26
CA THR A 196 -13.44 3.44 1.39
C THR A 196 -13.98 4.79 1.86
N VAL A 197 -13.34 5.88 1.46
CA VAL A 197 -13.83 7.25 1.71
C VAL A 197 -15.25 7.45 1.16
N ARG A 198 -15.57 6.84 0.01
CA ARG A 198 -16.92 6.87 -0.57
C ARG A 198 -17.95 6.20 0.35
N ASP A 199 -17.61 5.05 0.88
CA ASP A 199 -18.49 4.31 1.79
C ASP A 199 -18.62 5.04 3.14
N GLY A 200 -17.50 5.60 3.63
CA GLY A 200 -17.47 6.43 4.83
C GLY A 200 -18.39 7.65 4.75
N ARG A 201 -18.43 8.33 3.61
CA ARG A 201 -19.37 9.45 3.38
C ARG A 201 -20.82 8.99 3.44
N LYS A 202 -21.17 7.91 2.73
CA LYS A 202 -22.53 7.35 2.76
C LYS A 202 -22.92 6.90 4.17
N TRP A 203 -22.00 6.26 4.87
CA TRP A 203 -22.20 5.81 6.24
C TRP A 203 -22.44 7.00 7.18
N LEU A 204 -21.63 8.07 7.08
CA LEU A 204 -21.84 9.30 7.86
C LEU A 204 -23.20 9.93 7.59
N ASP A 205 -23.63 10.03 6.34
CA ASP A 205 -24.96 10.58 5.99
C ASP A 205 -26.09 9.81 6.66
N ILE A 206 -26.00 8.47 6.71
CA ILE A 206 -27.00 7.63 7.37
C ILE A 206 -26.99 7.85 8.89
N VAL A 207 -25.80 7.88 9.48
CA VAL A 207 -25.63 8.07 10.93
C VAL A 207 -26.11 9.46 11.36
N CYS A 208 -25.76 10.51 10.62
CA CYS A 208 -26.20 11.88 10.88
C CYS A 208 -27.72 12.01 10.80
N LYS A 209 -28.35 11.43 9.77
CA LYS A 209 -29.82 11.40 9.63
C LYS A 209 -30.49 10.70 10.80
N LYS A 210 -30.00 9.52 11.22
CA LYS A 210 -30.53 8.77 12.37
C LYS A 210 -30.39 9.55 13.68
N LYS A 211 -29.28 10.27 13.87
CA LYS A 211 -29.01 11.08 15.08
C LYS A 211 -29.59 12.50 15.03
N GLY A 212 -30.29 12.86 13.94
CA GLY A 212 -30.88 14.22 13.77
C GLY A 212 -29.81 15.33 13.63
N ILE A 213 -28.59 14.96 13.25
CA ILE A 213 -27.47 15.90 13.06
C ILE A 213 -27.52 16.40 11.62
N SER A 214 -27.84 17.70 11.44
CA SER A 214 -27.77 18.34 10.11
C SER A 214 -26.40 18.97 9.90
N PRO A 215 -25.78 18.83 8.71
CA PRO A 215 -24.53 19.51 8.38
C PRO A 215 -24.59 21.04 8.56
N ALA A 216 -25.78 21.65 8.37
CA ALA A 216 -26.01 23.07 8.58
C ALA A 216 -25.81 23.49 10.04
N ASN A 217 -26.05 22.61 11.02
CA ASN A 217 -25.86 22.90 12.43
C ASN A 217 -24.40 22.79 12.87
N ALA A 218 -23.62 21.95 12.20
CA ALA A 218 -22.18 21.82 12.47
C ALA A 218 -21.40 23.08 12.04
N SER A 219 -21.81 23.72 10.93
CA SER A 219 -21.19 24.98 10.48
C SER A 219 -21.52 26.17 11.36
N SER A 220 -22.66 26.15 12.08
CA SER A 220 -23.05 27.23 12.97
C SER A 220 -22.36 27.20 14.34
N SER A 221 -22.01 26.05 14.85
CA SER A 221 -21.23 25.93 16.09
C SER A 221 -19.76 26.35 15.92
N TYR A 222 -19.16 26.03 14.78
CA TYR A 222 -17.80 26.51 14.45
C TYR A 222 -17.77 28.01 14.19
N ARG A 223 -18.84 28.63 13.66
CA ARG A 223 -18.93 30.10 13.47
C ARG A 223 -19.25 30.88 14.75
N LYS A 224 -19.91 30.28 15.73
CA LYS A 224 -20.22 30.98 17.00
C LYS A 224 -19.01 31.14 17.92
N GLU A 225 -18.01 30.28 17.81
CA GLU A 225 -16.75 30.47 18.57
C GLU A 225 -15.80 31.46 17.89
N SER A 226 -15.94 31.72 16.58
CA SER A 226 -15.08 32.67 15.86
C SER A 226 -15.57 34.13 15.91
N ASP A 227 -16.83 34.41 16.22
CA ASP A 227 -17.36 35.78 16.26
C ASP A 227 -17.30 36.44 17.66
N SER A 228 -16.91 35.73 18.71
CA SER A 228 -16.75 36.31 20.06
C SER A 228 -15.31 36.71 20.40
N GLN A 229 -14.35 36.51 19.53
CA GLN A 229 -12.99 37.03 19.66
C GLN A 229 -12.51 37.64 18.33
N LYS A 230 -12.70 38.95 18.19
CA LYS A 230 -11.92 39.75 17.25
C LYS A 230 -10.45 39.64 17.64
N GLY A 231 -9.71 38.75 17.03
CA GLY A 231 -8.27 38.63 17.22
C GLY A 231 -7.74 37.25 16.85
N LYS A 232 -7.13 37.18 15.68
CA LYS A 232 -6.23 36.11 15.21
C LYS A 232 -6.85 34.72 15.06
N SER A 233 -6.84 34.20 13.84
CA SER A 233 -7.30 32.84 13.49
C SER A 233 -6.60 31.80 14.36
N SER A 234 -7.27 30.68 14.62
CA SER A 234 -6.69 29.53 15.38
C SER A 234 -5.35 29.05 14.80
N PHE A 235 -5.15 29.26 13.53
CA PHE A 235 -3.89 28.96 12.82
C PHE A 235 -2.75 29.91 13.24
N SER A 236 -3.05 31.22 13.47
CA SER A 236 -2.04 32.17 13.94
C SER A 236 -1.62 31.93 15.40
N LYS A 237 -2.52 31.39 16.24
CA LYS A 237 -2.18 31.02 17.62
C LYS A 237 -1.31 29.76 17.71
N ILE A 238 -1.47 28.84 16.76
CA ILE A 238 -0.60 27.64 16.66
C ILE A 238 0.78 28.07 16.17
N THR A 239 0.87 28.93 15.17
CA THR A 239 2.15 29.48 14.67
C THR A 239 2.82 30.38 15.70
N GLU A 240 2.08 31.22 16.45
CA GLU A 240 2.65 32.04 17.52
C GLU A 240 3.17 31.18 18.69
N LYS A 241 2.43 30.14 19.12
CA LYS A 241 2.92 29.19 20.15
C LYS A 241 4.14 28.39 19.70
N PHE A 242 4.21 28.04 18.41
CA PHE A 242 5.39 27.38 17.85
C PHE A 242 6.57 28.35 17.80
N THR A 243 6.37 29.57 17.30
CA THR A 243 7.43 30.60 17.24
C THR A 243 7.90 31.08 18.61
N GLU A 244 7.02 31.20 19.61
CA GLU A 244 7.44 31.50 20.99
C GLU A 244 8.25 30.36 21.62
N LYS A 245 7.83 29.11 21.41
CA LYS A 245 8.55 27.92 21.90
C LYS A 245 9.95 27.74 21.24
N PHE A 246 10.10 28.23 20.00
CA PHE A 246 11.39 28.25 19.30
C PHE A 246 12.25 29.49 19.63
N LYS A 247 11.66 30.62 20.10
CA LYS A 247 12.40 31.78 20.51
C LYS A 247 13.15 31.63 21.85
N GLU A 248 12.66 30.75 22.72
CA GLU A 248 13.32 30.50 24.03
C GLU A 248 14.52 29.54 23.97
N LYS A 249 14.77 28.85 22.83
CA LYS A 249 15.90 27.91 22.68
C LYS A 249 16.70 28.21 21.41
N LYS A 250 17.34 29.39 21.37
CA LYS A 250 18.21 29.75 20.23
C LYS A 250 19.54 29.00 20.15
N GLU A 251 19.95 28.27 21.20
CA GLU A 251 21.26 27.63 21.26
C GLU A 251 21.27 26.16 20.74
N ASP A 252 20.07 25.50 20.54
CA ASP A 252 19.97 24.10 20.15
C ASP A 252 19.33 23.88 18.76
N ILE A 253 19.20 24.92 17.92
CA ILE A 253 18.62 24.77 16.59
C ILE A 253 19.72 24.33 15.63
N ILE A 254 19.66 23.06 15.20
CA ILE A 254 20.61 22.46 14.25
C ILE A 254 20.27 22.90 12.80
N LEU A 255 19.00 23.11 12.47
CA LEU A 255 18.52 23.56 11.18
C LEU A 255 17.22 24.35 11.31
N ALA A 256 17.15 25.55 10.74
CA ALA A 256 15.93 26.32 10.58
C ALA A 256 15.78 26.70 9.11
N CYS A 257 14.60 26.47 8.54
CA CYS A 257 14.27 26.85 7.17
C CYS A 257 13.11 27.85 7.21
N ASP A 258 13.38 29.08 6.77
CA ASP A 258 12.35 30.08 6.52
C ASP A 258 12.18 30.19 4.99
N ASP A 259 10.94 30.21 4.49
CA ASP A 259 10.59 30.30 3.07
C ASP A 259 11.30 29.23 2.19
N LEU A 260 11.05 27.93 2.49
CA LEU A 260 11.60 26.85 1.71
C LEU A 260 10.85 26.71 0.38
N TRP A 261 11.58 26.95 -0.73
CA TRP A 261 11.07 26.76 -2.07
C TRP A 261 11.72 25.54 -2.71
N PHE A 262 10.91 24.71 -3.37
CA PHE A 262 11.38 23.55 -4.09
C PHE A 262 11.16 23.72 -5.60
N ARG A 263 12.19 23.38 -6.39
CA ARG A 263 12.15 23.47 -7.84
C ARG A 263 12.75 22.20 -8.44
N TYR A 264 12.01 21.54 -9.33
CA TYR A 264 12.48 20.33 -10.01
C TYR A 264 13.56 20.62 -11.06
N ASP A 265 13.50 21.80 -11.68
CA ASP A 265 14.46 22.27 -12.67
C ASP A 265 14.61 23.80 -12.52
N LYS A 266 15.80 24.34 -12.85
CA LYS A 266 16.09 25.78 -12.77
C LYS A 266 15.20 26.65 -13.65
N GLU A 267 14.62 26.06 -14.72
CA GLU A 267 13.74 26.74 -15.67
C GLU A 267 12.24 26.60 -15.33
N LEU A 268 11.88 25.78 -14.33
CA LEU A 268 10.49 25.61 -13.90
C LEU A 268 10.12 26.55 -12.76
N PRO A 269 8.83 26.93 -12.61
CA PRO A 269 8.37 27.75 -11.50
C PRO A 269 8.52 27.01 -10.17
N ASP A 270 8.69 27.78 -9.10
CA ASP A 270 8.77 27.23 -7.75
C ASP A 270 7.45 26.56 -7.35
N VAL A 271 7.54 25.42 -6.69
CA VAL A 271 6.38 24.66 -6.17
C VAL A 271 6.35 24.89 -4.66
N VAL A 272 5.20 25.36 -4.18
CA VAL A 272 4.93 25.62 -2.74
C VAL A 272 4.33 24.39 -2.09
#